data_6719bc28c669e00620503eca15b9ddc2
#
_entry.id   6719bc28c669e00620503eca15b9ddc2
#
_cell.length_a   1.000
_cell.length_b   1.000
_cell.length_c   1.000
_cell.angle_alpha   90.00
_cell.angle_beta   90.00
_cell.angle_gamma   90.00
#
_symmetry.space_group_name_H-M   'P 1'
#
loop_
_entity.id
_entity.type
_entity.pdbx_description
1 polymer ?
#
loop_
_entity_poly.entity_id
_entity_poly.type
_entity_poly.pdbx_seq_one_letter_code
_entity_poly.pdbx_strand_id
1 'polypeptide(L)'
;MEKKSWIVKIRQFLYTSASFFYLRITANQRLKPKKQLRFETDVVDHCNLNCKSCHHFSSVADQNFVKTEVFEKDFARLSQLAGRNNENIDIMGGEPLLHPEISRLAEIARKYFDGPVNIVTNGLVLEKMNEVFWESCRKNNIRLIVTSYPIKLDVKRIKELAKNNNVKLKIRSLFINKHSWCRLPFDLEGKQCITENRKLCLTVNKCIFLKNGRLSTCCLPLVADRFNNYFCKNLEVTDDDSIDIYKAKDIKEIHNFLSKPMPFCRYCRIKSWEIGIEWGVSKKEITEWI
;
A
#
# COMPACT_ATOMS: atom_id res chain seq x y z
N MET A 1 -23.49 27.72 -8.16
CA MET A 1 -22.40 26.74 -8.07
C MET A 1 -21.47 26.97 -6.89
N GLU A 2 -21.18 28.19 -6.45
CA GLU A 2 -20.24 28.52 -5.35
C GLU A 2 -20.67 28.06 -3.95
N LYS A 3 -21.94 28.11 -3.57
CA LYS A 3 -22.42 27.69 -2.23
C LYS A 3 -22.16 26.20 -1.93
N LYS A 4 -22.23 25.29 -2.94
CA LYS A 4 -21.92 23.86 -2.75
C LYS A 4 -20.42 23.63 -2.51
N SER A 5 -19.56 24.43 -3.13
CA SER A 5 -18.10 24.38 -2.93
C SER A 5 -17.69 24.73 -1.51
N TRP A 6 -18.32 25.75 -0.92
CA TRP A 6 -18.00 26.24 0.43
C TRP A 6 -18.41 25.23 1.52
N ILE A 7 -19.59 24.62 1.41
CA ILE A 7 -20.06 23.58 2.35
C ILE A 7 -19.15 22.35 2.33
N VAL A 8 -18.67 21.96 1.15
CA VAL A 8 -17.71 20.84 1.01
C VAL A 8 -16.38 21.19 1.70
N LYS A 9 -15.87 22.40 1.51
CA LYS A 9 -14.63 22.88 2.16
C LYS A 9 -14.76 22.94 3.69
N ILE A 10 -15.89 23.41 4.23
CA ILE A 10 -16.12 23.41 5.68
C ILE A 10 -16.22 22.01 6.23
N ARG A 11 -16.97 21.09 5.59
CA ARG A 11 -17.05 19.70 6.02
C ARG A 11 -15.68 19.02 5.99
N GLN A 12 -14.89 19.29 4.98
CA GLN A 12 -13.52 18.76 4.86
C GLN A 12 -12.62 19.32 5.97
N PHE A 13 -12.71 20.63 6.27
CA PHE A 13 -11.97 21.28 7.36
C PHE A 13 -12.36 20.72 8.73
N LEU A 14 -13.63 20.58 9.02
CA LEU A 14 -14.12 20.01 10.29
C LEU A 14 -13.72 18.52 10.42
N TYR A 15 -13.85 17.75 9.35
CA TYR A 15 -13.44 16.34 9.33
C TYR A 15 -11.94 16.19 9.54
N THR A 16 -11.10 16.97 8.86
CA THR A 16 -9.64 16.91 9.02
C THR A 16 -9.22 17.37 10.41
N SER A 17 -9.80 18.43 10.97
CA SER A 17 -9.48 18.94 12.30
C SER A 17 -9.87 17.94 13.40
N ALA A 18 -11.08 17.39 13.35
CA ALA A 18 -11.52 16.35 14.28
C ALA A 18 -10.68 15.06 14.14
N SER A 19 -10.33 14.68 12.91
CA SER A 19 -9.46 13.54 12.64
C SER A 19 -8.05 13.76 13.19
N PHE A 20 -7.47 14.91 13.02
CA PHE A 20 -6.15 15.24 13.59
C PHE A 20 -6.15 15.27 15.11
N PHE A 21 -7.21 15.78 15.73
CA PHE A 21 -7.37 15.74 17.18
C PHE A 21 -7.44 14.29 17.69
N TYR A 22 -8.29 13.45 17.06
CA TYR A 22 -8.36 12.02 17.35
C TYR A 22 -7.01 11.32 17.17
N LEU A 23 -6.29 11.61 16.09
CA LEU A 23 -4.99 11.03 15.79
C LEU A 23 -3.93 11.44 16.83
N ARG A 24 -3.99 12.66 17.37
CA ARG A 24 -3.10 13.11 18.46
C ARG A 24 -3.38 12.36 19.76
N ILE A 25 -4.65 12.24 20.15
CA ILE A 25 -5.04 11.54 21.39
C ILE A 25 -4.67 10.05 21.32
N THR A 26 -4.89 9.41 20.18
CA THR A 26 -4.63 7.97 20.01
C THR A 26 -3.20 7.66 19.59
N ALA A 27 -2.32 8.66 19.47
CA ALA A 27 -0.95 8.48 18.95
C ALA A 27 -0.17 7.43 19.74
N ASN A 28 -0.20 7.48 21.07
CA ASN A 28 0.55 6.55 21.90
C ASN A 28 0.19 5.07 21.67
N GLN A 29 -1.07 4.79 21.32
CA GLN A 29 -1.52 3.43 21.02
C GLN A 29 -1.17 3.03 19.57
N ARG A 30 -1.39 3.95 18.61
CA ARG A 30 -1.19 3.69 17.18
C ARG A 30 0.28 3.59 16.77
N LEU A 31 1.16 4.32 17.46
CA LEU A 31 2.60 4.31 17.16
C LEU A 31 3.32 3.08 17.69
N LYS A 32 2.71 2.31 18.58
CA LYS A 32 3.24 1.02 18.99
C LYS A 32 2.87 -0.03 17.93
N PRO A 33 3.82 -0.80 17.41
CA PRO A 33 3.49 -1.89 16.51
C PRO A 33 2.67 -2.95 17.24
N LYS A 34 1.72 -3.55 16.54
CA LYS A 34 0.91 -4.66 17.07
C LYS A 34 1.79 -5.90 17.29
N LYS A 35 1.36 -6.80 18.18
CA LYS A 35 2.02 -8.10 18.36
C LYS A 35 2.01 -8.92 17.07
N GLN A 36 0.87 -8.98 16.40
CA GLN A 36 0.75 -9.54 15.06
C GLN A 36 0.85 -8.42 14.03
N LEU A 37 1.80 -8.53 13.12
CA LEU A 37 2.07 -7.52 12.11
C LEU A 37 1.28 -7.82 10.83
N ARG A 38 0.93 -6.77 10.11
CA ARG A 38 0.36 -6.83 8.78
C ARG A 38 1.43 -6.38 7.79
N PHE A 39 1.70 -7.22 6.81
CA PHE A 39 2.71 -6.92 5.80
C PHE A 39 2.07 -6.66 4.44
N GLU A 40 2.66 -5.73 3.71
CA GLU A 40 2.34 -5.43 2.32
C GLU A 40 3.62 -5.53 1.50
N THR A 41 3.49 -5.98 0.25
CA THR A 41 4.63 -6.05 -0.68
C THR A 41 4.18 -5.78 -2.11
N ASP A 42 4.94 -4.96 -2.84
CA ASP A 42 4.74 -4.73 -4.26
C ASP A 42 5.46 -5.80 -5.07
N VAL A 43 4.72 -6.52 -5.90
CA VAL A 43 5.27 -7.50 -6.83
C VAL A 43 5.38 -6.98 -8.26
N VAL A 44 4.71 -5.84 -8.54
CA VAL A 44 4.74 -5.12 -9.82
C VAL A 44 4.87 -3.64 -9.53
N ASP A 45 5.78 -2.94 -10.19
CA ASP A 45 5.98 -1.51 -9.97
C ASP A 45 4.95 -0.65 -10.72
N HIS A 46 4.61 -1.00 -11.97
CA HIS A 46 3.66 -0.27 -12.81
C HIS A 46 2.20 -0.74 -12.61
N CYS A 47 1.25 0.08 -13.10
CA CYS A 47 -0.18 -0.19 -12.97
C CYS A 47 -0.94 0.14 -14.27
N ASN A 48 -1.89 -0.68 -14.66
CA ASN A 48 -2.76 -0.44 -15.80
C ASN A 48 -3.89 0.56 -15.53
N LEU A 49 -4.12 0.93 -14.26
CA LEU A 49 -5.15 1.90 -13.88
C LEU A 49 -4.62 3.34 -13.81
N ASN A 50 -3.32 3.51 -13.51
CA ASN A 50 -2.63 4.80 -13.49
C ASN A 50 -3.35 5.89 -12.66
N CYS A 51 -3.71 5.58 -11.42
CA CYS A 51 -4.40 6.56 -10.56
C CYS A 51 -3.56 7.81 -10.31
N LYS A 52 -4.18 8.97 -10.42
CA LYS A 52 -3.63 10.26 -10.01
C LYS A 52 -3.25 10.23 -8.54
N SER A 53 -2.11 10.83 -8.18
CA SER A 53 -1.61 10.91 -6.78
C SER A 53 -1.43 9.55 -6.10
N CYS A 54 -1.11 8.50 -6.86
CA CYS A 54 -0.85 7.16 -6.32
C CYS A 54 0.33 7.20 -5.36
N HIS A 55 0.16 6.71 -4.12
CA HIS A 55 1.22 6.69 -3.11
C HIS A 55 2.32 5.65 -3.41
N HIS A 56 2.06 4.67 -4.27
CA HIS A 56 3.08 3.75 -4.77
C HIS A 56 3.81 4.28 -5.99
N PHE A 57 3.49 5.49 -6.47
CA PHE A 57 4.02 6.11 -7.69
C PHE A 57 3.93 5.23 -8.94
N SER A 58 3.01 4.26 -8.93
CA SER A 58 2.92 3.24 -10.00
C SER A 58 2.48 3.79 -11.34
N SER A 59 1.91 4.99 -11.39
CA SER A 59 1.57 5.68 -12.64
C SER A 59 2.78 6.26 -13.36
N VAL A 60 3.90 6.45 -12.66
CA VAL A 60 5.17 6.98 -13.20
C VAL A 60 6.31 5.96 -13.09
N ALA A 61 6.03 4.76 -12.60
CA ALA A 61 7.01 3.69 -12.50
C ALA A 61 7.24 3.01 -13.85
N ASP A 62 8.48 2.60 -14.10
CA ASP A 62 8.83 1.72 -15.18
C ASP A 62 8.23 0.33 -15.00
N GLN A 63 8.10 -0.42 -16.10
CA GLN A 63 7.67 -1.80 -16.04
C GLN A 63 8.74 -2.64 -15.35
N ASN A 64 8.41 -3.12 -14.16
CA ASN A 64 9.29 -3.99 -13.40
C ASN A 64 8.47 -5.01 -12.60
N PHE A 65 9.02 -6.21 -12.45
CA PHE A 65 8.44 -7.33 -11.72
C PHE A 65 9.44 -7.83 -10.69
N VAL A 66 8.96 -8.17 -9.50
CA VAL A 66 9.82 -8.83 -8.52
C VAL A 66 10.26 -10.19 -9.04
N LYS A 67 11.53 -10.53 -8.86
CA LYS A 67 12.00 -11.90 -9.18
C LYS A 67 11.47 -12.89 -8.15
N THR A 68 10.94 -14.00 -8.62
CA THR A 68 10.34 -15.03 -7.77
C THR A 68 11.31 -15.54 -6.69
N GLU A 69 12.61 -15.68 -7.01
CA GLU A 69 13.64 -16.10 -6.06
C GLU A 69 13.89 -15.07 -4.97
N VAL A 70 13.86 -13.77 -5.31
CA VAL A 70 13.99 -12.66 -4.34
C VAL A 70 12.79 -12.66 -3.40
N PHE A 71 11.59 -12.78 -3.95
CA PHE A 71 10.36 -12.84 -3.19
C PHE A 71 10.36 -14.04 -2.23
N GLU A 72 10.75 -15.24 -2.69
CA GLU A 72 10.80 -16.42 -1.85
C GLU A 72 11.83 -16.27 -0.72
N LYS A 73 13.02 -15.73 -1.03
CA LYS A 73 14.06 -15.47 -0.04
C LYS A 73 13.60 -14.48 1.04
N ASP A 74 12.95 -13.39 0.63
CA ASP A 74 12.42 -12.36 1.54
C ASP A 74 11.33 -12.95 2.45
N PHE A 75 10.42 -13.74 1.90
CA PHE A 75 9.32 -14.35 2.65
C PHE A 75 9.80 -15.44 3.60
N ALA A 76 10.77 -16.25 3.19
CA ALA A 76 11.43 -17.21 4.07
C ALA A 76 12.07 -16.50 5.28
N ARG A 77 12.83 -15.45 5.02
CA ARG A 77 13.48 -14.69 6.10
C ARG A 77 12.50 -13.98 7.00
N LEU A 78 11.48 -13.34 6.43
CA LEU A 78 10.44 -12.66 7.19
C LEU A 78 9.69 -13.62 8.12
N SER A 79 9.37 -14.84 7.65
CA SER A 79 8.70 -15.85 8.47
C SER A 79 9.56 -16.36 9.62
N GLN A 80 10.88 -16.44 9.45
CA GLN A 80 11.83 -16.77 10.53
C GLN A 80 11.83 -15.69 11.62
N LEU A 81 11.76 -14.42 11.24
CA LEU A 81 11.78 -13.28 12.18
C LEU A 81 10.44 -13.04 12.86
N ALA A 82 9.36 -12.99 12.08
CA ALA A 82 8.03 -12.59 12.55
C ALA A 82 7.12 -13.76 12.89
N GLY A 83 7.57 -15.00 12.63
CA GLY A 83 6.74 -16.20 12.75
C GLY A 83 5.74 -16.34 11.58
N ARG A 84 5.04 -17.47 11.55
CA ARG A 84 4.11 -17.81 10.47
C ARG A 84 2.71 -17.19 10.65
N ASN A 85 2.33 -16.86 11.89
CA ASN A 85 1.01 -16.32 12.26
C ASN A 85 1.03 -14.80 12.32
N ASN A 86 0.83 -14.13 11.19
CA ASN A 86 0.70 -12.69 11.08
C ASN A 86 -0.77 -12.26 10.93
N GLU A 87 -1.06 -10.96 11.13
CA GLU A 87 -2.42 -10.42 10.95
C GLU A 87 -2.90 -10.66 9.51
N ASN A 88 -2.09 -10.34 8.52
CA ASN A 88 -2.24 -10.74 7.11
C ASN A 88 -1.02 -10.37 6.27
N ILE A 89 -0.94 -10.97 5.09
CA ILE A 89 -0.01 -10.62 4.01
C ILE A 89 -0.85 -10.10 2.84
N ASP A 90 -0.55 -8.88 2.37
CA ASP A 90 -1.18 -8.29 1.19
C ASP A 90 -0.13 -8.23 0.05
N ILE A 91 -0.30 -9.10 -0.94
CA ILE A 91 0.44 -9.04 -2.21
C ILE A 91 -0.22 -7.99 -3.07
N MET A 92 0.51 -6.95 -3.40
CA MET A 92 0.02 -5.82 -4.16
C MET A 92 1.10 -5.24 -5.09
N GLY A 93 1.04 -3.98 -5.39
CA GLY A 93 1.98 -3.30 -6.25
C GLY A 93 1.31 -2.15 -6.96
N GLY A 94 1.69 -1.90 -8.20
CA GLY A 94 0.84 -1.17 -9.13
C GLY A 94 -0.43 -2.00 -9.38
N GLU A 95 -0.30 -3.03 -10.20
CA GLU A 95 -1.34 -4.06 -10.34
C GLU A 95 -0.72 -5.45 -10.28
N PRO A 96 -0.93 -6.22 -9.20
CA PRO A 96 -0.25 -7.51 -9.00
C PRO A 96 -0.63 -8.56 -10.04
N LEU A 97 -1.83 -8.50 -10.61
CA LEU A 97 -2.28 -9.46 -11.63
C LEU A 97 -1.59 -9.28 -12.99
N LEU A 98 -0.76 -8.25 -13.16
CA LEU A 98 0.13 -8.12 -14.32
C LEU A 98 1.41 -8.96 -14.18
N HIS A 99 1.71 -9.47 -12.97
CA HIS A 99 2.89 -10.30 -12.76
C HIS A 99 2.72 -11.67 -13.45
N PRO A 100 3.64 -12.08 -14.33
CA PRO A 100 3.50 -13.34 -15.10
C PRO A 100 3.46 -14.58 -14.18
N GLU A 101 4.12 -14.53 -13.03
CA GLU A 101 4.19 -15.63 -12.07
C GLU A 101 3.36 -15.39 -10.80
N ILE A 102 2.28 -14.60 -10.87
CA ILE A 102 1.46 -14.25 -9.67
C ILE A 102 0.96 -15.48 -8.91
N SER A 103 0.64 -16.57 -9.62
CA SER A 103 0.23 -17.84 -9.03
C SER A 103 1.34 -18.43 -8.16
N ARG A 104 2.57 -18.39 -8.65
CA ARG A 104 3.74 -18.89 -7.92
C ARG A 104 4.06 -18.05 -6.70
N LEU A 105 3.95 -16.72 -6.81
CA LEU A 105 4.15 -15.82 -5.68
C LEU A 105 3.09 -16.07 -4.58
N ALA A 106 1.84 -16.35 -4.95
CA ALA A 106 0.79 -16.71 -4.01
C ALA A 106 1.09 -18.03 -3.27
N GLU A 107 1.59 -19.05 -3.98
CA GLU A 107 2.05 -20.32 -3.39
C GLU A 107 3.20 -20.10 -2.39
N ILE A 108 4.19 -19.31 -2.77
CA ILE A 108 5.32 -18.97 -1.90
C ILE A 108 4.83 -18.25 -0.64
N ALA A 109 3.95 -17.27 -0.78
CA ALA A 109 3.39 -16.58 0.39
C ALA A 109 2.70 -17.57 1.34
N ARG A 110 1.90 -18.49 0.82
CA ARG A 110 1.23 -19.54 1.61
C ARG A 110 2.21 -20.53 2.24
N LYS A 111 3.30 -20.87 1.55
CA LYS A 111 4.34 -21.75 2.07
C LYS A 111 4.94 -21.23 3.38
N TYR A 112 5.09 -19.92 3.53
CA TYR A 112 5.75 -19.30 4.66
C TYR A 112 4.80 -18.70 5.71
N PHE A 113 3.53 -18.48 5.38
CA PHE A 113 2.57 -17.86 6.29
C PHE A 113 1.25 -18.62 6.39
N ASP A 114 0.78 -18.83 7.63
CA ASP A 114 -0.46 -19.55 7.95
C ASP A 114 -1.66 -18.60 8.03
N GLY A 115 -1.42 -17.32 8.34
CA GLY A 115 -2.44 -16.28 8.39
C GLY A 115 -3.05 -15.96 7.02
N PRO A 116 -3.99 -15.01 6.94
CA PRO A 116 -4.60 -14.61 5.68
C PRO A 116 -3.58 -14.09 4.68
N VAL A 117 -3.55 -14.65 3.47
CA VAL A 117 -2.80 -14.14 2.32
C VAL A 117 -3.79 -13.60 1.30
N ASN A 118 -3.59 -12.36 0.91
CA ASN A 118 -4.46 -11.64 0.00
C ASN A 118 -3.70 -11.19 -1.25
N ILE A 119 -4.37 -11.19 -2.40
CA ILE A 119 -3.97 -10.43 -3.59
C ILE A 119 -4.90 -9.23 -3.68
N VAL A 120 -4.33 -8.01 -3.61
CA VAL A 120 -5.07 -6.75 -3.66
C VAL A 120 -4.97 -6.17 -5.05
N THR A 121 -6.06 -6.15 -5.79
CA THR A 121 -6.11 -5.81 -7.21
C THR A 121 -7.17 -4.74 -7.52
N ASN A 122 -7.01 -4.04 -8.64
CA ASN A 122 -8.04 -3.17 -9.21
C ASN A 122 -9.13 -3.97 -9.97
N GLY A 123 -8.90 -5.24 -10.22
CA GLY A 123 -9.86 -6.16 -10.83
C GLY A 123 -9.97 -6.13 -12.35
N LEU A 124 -9.31 -5.19 -13.05
CA LEU A 124 -9.47 -5.01 -14.51
C LEU A 124 -9.07 -6.22 -15.35
N VAL A 125 -8.15 -7.03 -14.84
CA VAL A 125 -7.64 -8.20 -15.58
C VAL A 125 -8.16 -9.53 -15.04
N LEU A 126 -8.99 -9.54 -13.99
CA LEU A 126 -9.50 -10.78 -13.38
C LEU A 126 -10.22 -11.71 -14.35
N GLU A 127 -10.99 -11.16 -15.28
CA GLU A 127 -11.71 -11.94 -16.30
C GLU A 127 -10.78 -12.64 -17.30
N LYS A 128 -9.53 -12.19 -17.39
CA LYS A 128 -8.52 -12.74 -18.31
C LYS A 128 -7.59 -13.75 -17.63
N MET A 129 -7.74 -13.93 -16.30
CA MET A 129 -6.90 -14.89 -15.57
C MET A 129 -7.27 -16.33 -15.95
N ASN A 130 -6.23 -17.14 -16.16
CA ASN A 130 -6.37 -18.53 -16.56
C ASN A 130 -6.71 -19.46 -15.38
N GLU A 131 -7.01 -20.71 -15.69
CA GLU A 131 -7.37 -21.73 -14.67
C GLU A 131 -6.23 -21.95 -13.67
N VAL A 132 -4.97 -21.87 -14.09
CA VAL A 132 -3.80 -22.04 -13.19
C VAL A 132 -3.82 -21.02 -12.06
N PHE A 133 -4.18 -19.77 -12.36
CA PHE A 133 -4.34 -18.72 -11.34
C PHE A 133 -5.47 -19.05 -10.36
N TRP A 134 -6.64 -19.41 -10.87
CA TRP A 134 -7.79 -19.71 -10.03
C TRP A 134 -7.55 -20.97 -9.16
N GLU A 135 -6.93 -21.97 -9.73
CA GLU A 135 -6.54 -23.20 -9.00
C GLU A 135 -5.53 -22.90 -7.91
N SER A 136 -4.49 -22.09 -8.19
CA SER A 136 -3.51 -21.65 -7.18
C SER A 136 -4.18 -20.88 -6.06
N CYS A 137 -5.08 -19.94 -6.38
CA CYS A 137 -5.83 -19.20 -5.35
C CYS A 137 -6.67 -20.13 -4.47
N ARG A 138 -7.35 -21.11 -5.04
CA ARG A 138 -8.17 -22.09 -4.32
C ARG A 138 -7.33 -22.99 -3.43
N LYS A 139 -6.29 -23.63 -3.98
CA LYS A 139 -5.42 -24.56 -3.27
C LYS A 139 -4.69 -23.90 -2.11
N ASN A 140 -4.24 -22.68 -2.31
CA ASN A 140 -3.47 -21.93 -1.33
C ASN A 140 -4.33 -21.05 -0.42
N ASN A 141 -5.67 -21.17 -0.48
CA ASN A 141 -6.61 -20.38 0.31
C ASN A 141 -6.31 -18.86 0.22
N ILE A 142 -6.01 -18.38 -0.98
CA ILE A 142 -5.77 -16.96 -1.26
C ILE A 142 -7.10 -16.22 -1.30
N ARG A 143 -7.16 -15.04 -0.70
CA ARG A 143 -8.30 -14.17 -0.79
C ARG A 143 -8.02 -13.03 -1.78
N LEU A 144 -8.90 -12.87 -2.75
CA LEU A 144 -8.87 -11.73 -3.64
C LEU A 144 -9.55 -10.53 -2.96
N ILE A 145 -8.87 -9.40 -2.93
CA ILE A 145 -9.43 -8.12 -2.48
C ILE A 145 -9.47 -7.18 -3.67
N VAL A 146 -10.65 -6.99 -4.24
CA VAL A 146 -10.85 -6.06 -5.34
C VAL A 146 -11.19 -4.69 -4.80
N THR A 147 -10.35 -3.71 -5.08
CA THR A 147 -10.61 -2.30 -4.79
C THR A 147 -11.51 -1.72 -5.87
N SER A 148 -12.73 -1.33 -5.51
CA SER A 148 -13.68 -0.73 -6.43
C SER A 148 -13.31 0.74 -6.66
N TYR A 149 -12.76 1.03 -7.84
CA TYR A 149 -12.52 2.38 -8.33
C TYR A 149 -13.74 2.90 -9.11
N PRO A 150 -13.90 4.22 -9.32
CA PRO A 150 -15.02 4.79 -10.09
C PRO A 150 -14.80 4.60 -11.60
N ILE A 151 -14.59 3.37 -12.01
CA ILE A 151 -14.41 2.90 -13.38
C ILE A 151 -15.49 1.88 -13.74
N LYS A 152 -15.66 1.60 -15.02
CA LYS A 152 -16.55 0.54 -15.48
C LYS A 152 -15.90 -0.82 -15.16
N LEU A 153 -16.36 -1.48 -14.10
CA LEU A 153 -15.95 -2.81 -13.69
C LEU A 153 -17.19 -3.68 -13.50
N ASP A 154 -17.25 -4.83 -14.16
CA ASP A 154 -18.36 -5.78 -13.98
C ASP A 154 -18.17 -6.57 -12.67
N VAL A 155 -18.55 -5.93 -11.57
CA VAL A 155 -18.48 -6.52 -10.24
C VAL A 155 -19.33 -7.79 -10.11
N LYS A 156 -20.45 -7.88 -10.85
CA LYS A 156 -21.31 -9.07 -10.85
C LYS A 156 -20.56 -10.24 -11.46
N ARG A 157 -19.98 -10.03 -12.62
CA ARG A 157 -19.16 -11.05 -13.32
C ARG A 157 -17.96 -11.50 -12.48
N ILE A 158 -17.25 -10.57 -11.85
CA ILE A 158 -16.12 -10.91 -10.96
C ILE A 158 -16.57 -11.77 -9.76
N LYS A 159 -17.73 -11.47 -9.17
CA LYS A 159 -18.31 -12.29 -8.10
C LYS A 159 -18.66 -13.70 -8.57
N GLU A 160 -19.25 -13.81 -9.76
CA GLU A 160 -19.57 -15.11 -10.38
C GLU A 160 -18.30 -15.93 -10.64
N LEU A 161 -17.25 -15.32 -11.22
CA LEU A 161 -15.97 -15.98 -11.45
C LEU A 161 -15.35 -16.50 -10.16
N ALA A 162 -15.26 -15.67 -9.14
CA ALA A 162 -14.71 -16.09 -7.85
C ALA A 162 -15.52 -17.22 -7.20
N LYS A 163 -16.87 -17.17 -7.29
CA LYS A 163 -17.77 -18.21 -6.80
C LYS A 163 -17.56 -19.52 -7.55
N ASN A 164 -17.54 -19.49 -8.89
CA ASN A 164 -17.39 -20.67 -9.73
C ASN A 164 -16.05 -21.37 -9.53
N ASN A 165 -15.02 -20.59 -9.22
CA ASN A 165 -13.68 -21.11 -8.90
C ASN A 165 -13.47 -21.41 -7.42
N ASN A 166 -14.47 -21.26 -6.57
CA ASN A 166 -14.40 -21.45 -5.12
C ASN A 166 -13.26 -20.64 -4.46
N VAL A 167 -13.08 -19.38 -4.90
CA VAL A 167 -12.07 -18.46 -4.38
C VAL A 167 -12.72 -17.37 -3.53
N LYS A 168 -12.16 -17.10 -2.35
CA LYS A 168 -12.65 -16.06 -1.45
C LYS A 168 -12.45 -14.68 -2.08
N LEU A 169 -13.52 -13.91 -2.19
CA LEU A 169 -13.52 -12.56 -2.74
C LEU A 169 -14.06 -11.55 -1.74
N LYS A 170 -13.34 -10.42 -1.61
CA LYS A 170 -13.82 -9.23 -0.92
C LYS A 170 -13.78 -8.04 -1.86
N ILE A 171 -14.92 -7.40 -2.08
CA ILE A 171 -14.96 -6.10 -2.76
C ILE A 171 -14.76 -5.02 -1.69
N ARG A 172 -13.68 -4.24 -1.83
CA ARG A 172 -13.39 -3.09 -0.98
C ARG A 172 -13.90 -1.84 -1.68
N SER A 173 -15.04 -1.34 -1.25
CA SER A 173 -15.55 -0.05 -1.70
C SER A 173 -14.81 1.06 -0.94
N LEU A 174 -13.65 1.47 -1.43
CA LEU A 174 -12.96 2.66 -0.92
C LEU A 174 -13.67 3.93 -1.41
N PHE A 175 -14.36 3.82 -2.53
CA PHE A 175 -14.96 4.94 -3.22
C PHE A 175 -16.48 4.76 -3.25
N ILE A 176 -17.17 5.40 -2.31
CA ILE A 176 -18.64 5.47 -2.32
C ILE A 176 -19.10 6.31 -3.53
N ASN A 177 -18.26 7.24 -3.97
CA ASN A 177 -18.45 8.07 -5.16
C ASN A 177 -17.10 8.53 -5.71
N LYS A 178 -17.10 9.21 -6.87
CA LYS A 178 -15.90 9.73 -7.53
C LYS A 178 -15.08 10.73 -6.68
N HIS A 179 -15.65 11.29 -5.62
CA HIS A 179 -15.02 12.25 -4.71
C HIS A 179 -14.47 11.59 -3.43
N SER A 180 -14.17 10.33 -3.45
CA SER A 180 -13.64 9.61 -2.27
C SER A 180 -12.12 9.37 -2.35
N TRP A 181 -11.43 9.98 -3.32
CA TRP A 181 -9.98 9.87 -3.47
C TRP A 181 -9.22 10.73 -2.46
N CYS A 182 -7.94 10.51 -2.33
CA CYS A 182 -7.07 11.30 -1.46
C CYS A 182 -5.75 11.64 -2.14
N ARG A 183 -5.14 12.74 -1.71
CA ARG A 183 -3.80 13.16 -2.08
C ARG A 183 -3.02 13.52 -0.80
N LEU A 184 -1.86 12.93 -0.63
CA LEU A 184 -0.87 13.36 0.36
C LEU A 184 0.20 14.18 -0.39
N PRO A 185 0.23 15.50 -0.26
CA PRO A 185 1.26 16.30 -0.89
C PRO A 185 2.63 16.11 -0.25
N PHE A 186 3.69 16.24 -1.06
CA PHE A 186 5.07 16.21 -0.60
C PHE A 186 5.67 17.60 -0.50
N ASP A 187 6.56 17.75 0.46
CA ASP A 187 7.50 18.84 0.60
C ASP A 187 8.85 18.37 0.06
N LEU A 188 9.22 18.79 -1.14
CA LEU A 188 10.45 18.34 -1.79
C LEU A 188 11.72 18.78 -1.05
N GLU A 189 11.62 19.80 -0.19
CA GLU A 189 12.74 20.29 0.62
C GLU A 189 12.92 19.54 1.95
N GLY A 190 11.94 18.68 2.32
CA GLY A 190 12.02 17.86 3.52
C GLY A 190 12.02 18.66 4.83
N LYS A 191 11.29 19.78 4.89
CA LYS A 191 11.25 20.68 6.06
C LYS A 191 10.17 20.34 7.08
N GLN A 192 9.40 19.26 6.86
CA GLN A 192 8.31 18.89 7.76
C GLN A 192 8.82 18.27 9.07
N CYS A 193 8.10 18.51 10.16
CA CYS A 193 8.42 17.92 11.47
C CYS A 193 8.12 16.42 11.50
N ILE A 194 9.17 15.60 11.54
CA ILE A 194 9.10 14.12 11.48
C ILE A 194 8.21 13.56 12.59
N THR A 195 8.41 14.03 13.83
CA THR A 195 7.67 13.50 14.99
C THR A 195 6.19 13.87 14.96
N GLU A 196 5.85 15.07 14.50
CA GLU A 196 4.46 15.48 14.35
C GLU A 196 3.78 14.75 13.20
N ASN A 197 4.44 14.64 12.03
CA ASN A 197 3.92 13.90 10.90
C ASN A 197 3.64 12.45 11.26
N ARG A 198 4.55 11.81 12.00
CA ARG A 198 4.34 10.44 12.47
C ARG A 198 3.09 10.33 13.37
N LYS A 199 2.89 11.28 14.30
CA LYS A 199 1.71 11.29 15.18
C LYS A 199 0.40 11.45 14.42
N LEU A 200 0.41 12.23 13.35
CA LEU A 200 -0.78 12.53 12.55
C LEU A 200 -1.00 11.57 11.38
N CYS A 201 -0.02 10.71 11.06
CA CYS A 201 -0.10 9.81 9.92
C CYS A 201 -1.18 8.73 10.11
N LEU A 202 -2.05 8.56 9.10
CA LEU A 202 -3.13 7.57 9.10
C LEU A 202 -2.64 6.15 8.81
N THR A 203 -1.46 6.01 8.16
CA THR A 203 -0.96 4.72 7.66
C THR A 203 0.16 4.12 8.50
N VAL A 204 0.73 4.89 9.45
CA VAL A 204 1.86 4.42 10.27
C VAL A 204 1.54 3.09 10.96
N ASN A 205 2.41 2.11 10.79
CA ASN A 205 2.29 0.74 11.34
C ASN A 205 1.00 -0.03 10.95
N LYS A 206 0.21 0.49 10.01
CA LYS A 206 -0.96 -0.25 9.49
C LYS A 206 -0.61 -1.11 8.29
N CYS A 207 0.39 -0.68 7.53
CA CYS A 207 0.82 -1.30 6.28
C CYS A 207 2.34 -1.35 6.30
N ILE A 208 2.89 -2.34 7.03
CA ILE A 208 4.34 -2.52 7.10
C ILE A 208 4.78 -3.08 5.75
N PHE A 209 5.63 -2.34 5.07
CA PHE A 209 5.96 -2.59 3.68
C PHE A 209 7.30 -3.28 3.53
N LEU A 210 7.33 -4.40 2.80
CA LEU A 210 8.52 -5.18 2.47
C LEU A 210 8.83 -5.04 0.97
N LYS A 211 10.07 -4.70 0.64
CA LYS A 211 10.60 -4.71 -0.73
C LYS A 211 12.09 -4.99 -0.70
N ASN A 212 12.55 -5.99 -1.47
CA ASN A 212 13.98 -6.32 -1.64
C ASN A 212 14.74 -6.45 -0.30
N GLY A 213 14.20 -7.21 0.64
CA GLY A 213 14.81 -7.42 1.96
C GLY A 213 14.78 -6.23 2.91
N ARG A 214 14.18 -5.12 2.50
CA ARG A 214 14.02 -3.91 3.35
C ARG A 214 12.58 -3.80 3.81
N LEU A 215 12.39 -3.49 5.09
CA LEU A 215 11.07 -3.36 5.71
C LEU A 215 10.92 -1.97 6.32
N SER A 216 9.80 -1.30 6.01
CA SER A 216 9.50 0.06 6.46
C SER A 216 8.08 0.18 7.03
N THR A 217 7.80 1.25 7.77
CA THR A 217 6.47 1.52 8.37
C THR A 217 5.41 1.91 7.34
N CYS A 218 5.81 2.26 6.12
CA CYS A 218 4.95 2.54 4.96
C CYS A 218 5.73 2.32 3.67
N CYS A 219 5.05 2.31 2.51
CA CYS A 219 5.67 2.05 1.21
C CYS A 219 6.62 3.17 0.74
N LEU A 220 6.36 4.43 1.10
CA LEU A 220 6.94 5.60 0.47
C LEU A 220 8.47 5.59 0.33
N PRO A 221 9.28 5.31 1.37
CA PRO A 221 10.74 5.31 1.20
C PRO A 221 11.24 4.19 0.28
N LEU A 222 10.52 3.04 0.23
CA LEU A 222 10.93 1.89 -0.58
C LEU A 222 10.44 1.96 -2.05
N VAL A 223 9.70 3.00 -2.40
CA VAL A 223 9.23 3.28 -3.77
C VAL A 223 9.54 4.72 -4.21
N ALA A 224 10.31 5.48 -3.44
CA ALA A 224 10.68 6.87 -3.73
C ALA A 224 11.51 6.99 -5.01
N ASP A 225 12.27 5.96 -5.35
CA ASP A 225 13.03 5.85 -6.59
C ASP A 225 12.16 6.06 -7.84
N ARG A 226 10.93 5.54 -7.85
CA ARG A 226 9.97 5.71 -8.96
C ARG A 226 9.65 7.19 -9.21
N PHE A 227 9.42 7.95 -8.12
CA PHE A 227 9.17 9.39 -8.17
C PHE A 227 10.44 10.17 -8.57
N ASN A 228 11.55 9.85 -7.92
CA ASN A 228 12.83 10.53 -8.14
C ASN A 228 13.30 10.38 -9.58
N ASN A 229 13.26 9.17 -10.12
CA ASN A 229 13.70 8.90 -11.49
C ASN A 229 12.82 9.62 -12.52
N TYR A 230 11.49 9.55 -12.36
CA TYR A 230 10.58 10.14 -13.33
C TYR A 230 10.62 11.68 -13.33
N PHE A 231 10.66 12.31 -12.15
CA PHE A 231 10.63 13.78 -12.03
C PHE A 231 11.99 14.44 -11.89
N CYS A 232 13.09 13.68 -11.97
CA CYS A 232 14.45 14.18 -11.71
C CYS A 232 14.53 14.94 -10.38
N LYS A 233 13.99 14.33 -9.30
CA LYS A 233 13.98 14.84 -7.93
C LYS A 233 14.81 13.96 -7.01
N ASN A 234 15.01 14.44 -5.79
CA ASN A 234 15.73 13.68 -4.75
C ASN A 234 14.94 13.70 -3.43
N LEU A 235 13.94 12.83 -3.33
CA LEU A 235 13.41 12.43 -2.03
C LEU A 235 14.44 11.46 -1.44
N GLU A 236 15.37 11.99 -0.64
CA GLU A 236 16.47 11.22 -0.08
C GLU A 236 15.96 10.15 0.87
N VAL A 237 16.39 8.92 0.66
CA VAL A 237 16.13 7.76 1.51
C VAL A 237 17.42 7.39 2.23
N THR A 238 17.34 7.26 3.55
CA THR A 238 18.46 6.92 4.41
C THR A 238 18.36 5.49 4.95
N ASP A 239 19.40 4.97 5.54
CA ASP A 239 19.38 3.65 6.17
C ASP A 239 18.38 3.57 7.34
N ASP A 240 18.04 4.70 7.97
CA ASP A 240 17.06 4.79 9.05
C ASP A 240 15.60 4.77 8.55
N ASP A 241 15.35 4.79 7.24
CA ASP A 241 14.01 4.73 6.66
C ASP A 241 13.48 3.30 6.48
N SER A 242 14.34 2.31 6.65
CA SER A 242 13.96 0.90 6.58
C SER A 242 14.94 0.02 7.36
N ILE A 243 14.49 -1.16 7.78
CA ILE A 243 15.35 -2.18 8.39
C ILE A 243 15.63 -3.31 7.40
N ASP A 244 16.89 -3.73 7.32
CA ASP A 244 17.31 -4.89 6.55
C ASP A 244 16.94 -6.17 7.31
N ILE A 245 16.00 -6.95 6.77
CA ILE A 245 15.52 -8.18 7.42
C ILE A 245 16.59 -9.26 7.49
N TYR A 246 17.61 -9.22 6.63
CA TYR A 246 18.70 -10.19 6.65
C TYR A 246 19.72 -9.90 7.74
N LYS A 247 19.83 -8.63 8.17
CA LYS A 247 20.69 -8.20 9.27
C LYS A 247 19.97 -8.20 10.62
N ALA A 248 18.64 -8.07 10.62
CA ALA A 248 17.84 -8.10 11.84
C ALA A 248 18.01 -9.46 12.56
N LYS A 249 18.24 -9.44 13.86
CA LYS A 249 18.46 -10.65 14.66
C LYS A 249 17.14 -11.33 15.02
N ASP A 250 16.16 -10.55 15.41
CA ASP A 250 14.86 -11.05 15.86
C ASP A 250 13.72 -10.05 15.62
N ILE A 251 12.51 -10.46 15.97
CA ILE A 251 11.29 -9.63 15.85
C ILE A 251 11.34 -8.39 16.75
N LYS A 252 12.12 -8.39 17.84
CA LYS A 252 12.22 -7.24 18.75
C LYS A 252 12.94 -6.08 18.07
N GLU A 253 13.95 -6.36 17.25
CA GLU A 253 14.62 -5.33 16.45
C GLU A 253 13.65 -4.70 15.44
N ILE A 254 12.83 -5.51 14.79
CA ILE A 254 11.76 -5.01 13.90
C ILE A 254 10.78 -4.13 14.68
N HIS A 255 10.30 -4.57 15.83
CA HIS A 255 9.37 -3.79 16.65
C HIS A 255 10.01 -2.48 17.15
N ASN A 256 11.28 -2.51 17.52
CA ASN A 256 12.03 -1.32 17.92
C ASN A 256 12.16 -0.33 16.76
N PHE A 257 12.49 -0.80 15.56
CA PHE A 257 12.52 0.02 14.36
C PHE A 257 11.15 0.65 14.08
N LEU A 258 10.08 -0.17 14.04
CA LEU A 258 8.71 0.29 13.78
C LEU A 258 8.19 1.27 14.84
N SER A 259 8.78 1.31 16.02
CA SER A 259 8.42 2.24 17.10
C SER A 259 9.06 3.62 16.95
N LYS A 260 10.11 3.74 16.14
CA LYS A 260 10.88 4.99 15.96
C LYS A 260 10.29 5.88 14.86
N PRO A 261 10.49 7.19 14.93
CA PRO A 261 10.27 8.08 13.81
C PRO A 261 11.16 7.71 12.62
N MET A 262 10.64 7.84 11.42
CA MET A 262 11.31 7.56 10.17
C MET A 262 11.71 8.88 9.51
N PRO A 263 13.00 9.08 9.11
CA PRO A 263 13.47 10.33 8.50
C PRO A 263 12.67 10.77 7.27
N PHE A 264 12.23 9.84 6.43
CA PHE A 264 11.44 10.11 5.24
C PHE A 264 10.12 10.85 5.53
N CYS A 265 9.59 10.78 6.77
CA CYS A 265 8.40 11.53 7.16
C CYS A 265 8.56 13.04 6.98
N ARG A 266 9.81 13.57 6.86
CA ARG A 266 10.10 14.98 6.58
C ARG A 266 9.51 15.49 5.26
N TYR A 267 9.24 14.59 4.32
CA TYR A 267 8.68 14.95 3.01
C TYR A 267 7.16 14.98 2.99
N CYS A 268 6.48 14.39 3.95
CA CYS A 268 5.01 14.27 3.95
C CYS A 268 4.34 15.53 4.52
N ARG A 269 3.51 16.23 3.74
CA ARG A 269 2.67 17.33 4.25
C ARG A 269 1.38 16.79 4.86
N ILE A 270 1.48 16.04 5.98
CA ILE A 270 0.34 15.36 6.60
C ILE A 270 -0.80 16.29 6.94
N LYS A 271 -0.52 17.53 7.38
CA LYS A 271 -1.56 18.54 7.67
C LYS A 271 -2.31 19.02 6.44
N SER A 272 -1.72 18.86 5.27
CA SER A 272 -2.31 19.20 3.97
C SER A 272 -2.88 17.98 3.25
N TRP A 273 -3.07 16.86 3.94
CA TRP A 273 -3.66 15.67 3.35
C TRP A 273 -5.08 15.95 2.88
N GLU A 274 -5.28 15.89 1.59
CA GLU A 274 -6.58 16.10 0.95
C GLU A 274 -7.35 14.78 0.89
N ILE A 275 -8.54 14.77 1.47
CA ILE A 275 -9.45 13.62 1.47
C ILE A 275 -10.76 14.05 0.80
N GLY A 276 -11.35 13.17 0.00
CA GLY A 276 -12.61 13.48 -0.68
C GLY A 276 -12.43 14.26 -1.98
N ILE A 277 -11.25 14.19 -2.59
CA ILE A 277 -11.00 14.75 -3.92
C ILE A 277 -11.52 13.81 -5.01
N GLU A 278 -11.65 14.31 -6.22
CA GLU A 278 -12.07 13.51 -7.37
C GLU A 278 -10.94 12.57 -7.80
N TRP A 279 -11.29 11.28 -7.95
CA TRP A 279 -10.40 10.31 -8.57
C TRP A 279 -10.24 10.60 -10.06
N GLY A 280 -9.09 10.31 -10.61
CA GLY A 280 -8.82 10.40 -12.04
C GLY A 280 -7.57 9.63 -12.43
N VAL A 281 -7.37 9.51 -13.72
CA VAL A 281 -6.13 8.97 -14.30
C VAL A 281 -5.05 10.05 -14.19
N SER A 282 -3.84 9.64 -13.82
CA SER A 282 -2.67 10.52 -13.72
C SER A 282 -2.32 11.12 -15.07
N LYS A 283 -2.04 12.40 -15.07
CA LYS A 283 -1.41 13.11 -16.19
C LYS A 283 0.11 13.04 -16.14
N LYS A 284 0.64 12.38 -15.10
CA LYS A 284 2.07 12.27 -14.80
C LYS A 284 2.72 13.65 -14.60
N GLU A 285 1.98 14.58 -14.02
CA GLU A 285 2.46 15.89 -13.64
C GLU A 285 2.86 15.89 -12.17
N ILE A 286 4.00 16.49 -11.83
CA ILE A 286 4.52 16.52 -10.44
C ILE A 286 3.52 17.16 -9.46
N THR A 287 2.70 18.09 -9.94
CA THR A 287 1.63 18.75 -9.17
C THR A 287 0.60 17.80 -8.59
N GLU A 288 0.53 16.57 -9.07
CA GLU A 288 -0.32 15.54 -8.49
C GLU A 288 0.18 15.08 -7.11
N TRP A 289 1.46 15.30 -6.78
CA TRP A 289 2.10 14.85 -5.55
C TRP A 289 2.69 15.96 -4.68
N ILE A 290 2.75 17.22 -5.15
CA ILE A 290 3.30 18.34 -4.37
C ILE A 290 2.26 19.39 -3.98
#